data_6a5e2c5d6de3cf4727637d253ab1dfba
#
_entry.id   6a5e2c5d6de3cf4727637d253ab1dfba
#
_cell.length_a   1.000
_cell.length_b   1.000
_cell.length_c   1.000
_cell.angle_alpha   90.00
_cell.angle_beta   90.00
_cell.angle_gamma   90.00
#
_symmetry.space_group_name_H-M   'P 1'
#
loop_
_entity.id
_entity.type
_entity.pdbx_description
1 polymer ?
#
loop_
_entity_poly.entity_id
_entity_poly.type
_entity_poly.pdbx_seq_one_letter_code
_entity_poly.pdbx_strand_id
1 'polypeptide(L)'
;MLEKTYSPEKIERKWYEKSEADGLFACNPSSDSTPYTIMMPPPNVTGSLHMGHALTFTLQDVLIRYNRMQERDALWQPGMDHAGIATQMVVERQLAAQNVSRRDLGREAFIQKIWEWKAESGGTILHQQKHIGASADWHRSRFTMDEGLSKAVRKVFVKLHKGGLIYRDKRLVNWDPKLLTAISDLEVEQRLSLIHI
;
A
#
# COMPACT_ATOMS: atom_id res chain seq x y z
N MET A 1 30.45 -28.44 -11.04
CA MET A 1 31.41 -27.33 -10.95
C MET A 1 30.62 -26.04 -10.91
N LEU A 2 30.93 -25.13 -9.99
CA LEU A 2 30.27 -23.81 -9.96
C LEU A 2 30.74 -22.98 -11.15
N GLU A 3 29.83 -22.21 -11.76
CA GLU A 3 30.19 -21.26 -12.81
C GLU A 3 31.13 -20.17 -12.26
N LYS A 4 32.06 -19.69 -13.09
CA LYS A 4 33.04 -18.67 -12.66
C LYS A 4 32.40 -17.31 -12.41
N THR A 5 31.25 -17.05 -13.03
CA THR A 5 30.53 -15.77 -12.94
C THR A 5 29.18 -16.00 -12.27
N TYR A 6 28.85 -15.17 -11.28
CA TYR A 6 27.54 -15.18 -10.65
C TYR A 6 26.48 -14.65 -11.63
N SER A 7 25.41 -15.42 -11.85
CA SER A 7 24.25 -15.03 -12.66
C SER A 7 23.03 -14.86 -11.76
N PRO A 8 22.70 -13.64 -11.33
CA PRO A 8 21.65 -13.37 -10.36
C PRO A 8 20.27 -13.86 -10.83
N GLU A 9 19.90 -13.60 -12.06
CA GLU A 9 18.60 -13.95 -12.64
C GLU A 9 18.19 -15.42 -12.46
N LYS A 10 19.16 -16.33 -12.62
CA LYS A 10 18.93 -17.78 -12.49
C LYS A 10 18.85 -18.25 -11.03
N ILE A 11 19.56 -17.58 -10.14
CA ILE A 11 19.78 -18.03 -8.76
C ILE A 11 18.79 -17.38 -7.82
N GLU A 12 18.62 -16.07 -7.90
CA GLU A 12 17.77 -15.30 -7.00
C GLU A 12 16.31 -15.73 -7.09
N ARG A 13 15.76 -15.77 -8.29
CA ARG A 13 14.37 -16.19 -8.51
C ARG A 13 14.12 -17.60 -7.99
N LYS A 14 14.99 -18.56 -8.31
CA LYS A 14 14.87 -19.95 -7.88
C LYS A 14 14.81 -20.09 -6.36
N TRP A 15 15.73 -19.40 -5.66
CA TRP A 15 15.80 -19.49 -4.21
C TRP A 15 14.68 -18.74 -3.52
N TYR A 16 14.24 -17.62 -4.09
CA TYR A 16 13.10 -16.87 -3.57
C TYR A 16 11.81 -17.69 -3.64
N GLU A 17 11.50 -18.24 -4.83
CA GLU A 17 10.32 -19.09 -5.06
C GLU A 17 10.34 -20.34 -4.15
N LYS A 18 11.51 -20.95 -3.98
CA LYS A 18 11.67 -22.08 -3.05
C LYS A 18 11.39 -21.68 -1.61
N SER A 19 11.96 -20.58 -1.15
CA SER A 19 11.77 -20.09 0.23
C SER A 19 10.31 -19.74 0.53
N GLU A 20 9.62 -19.16 -0.43
CA GLU A 20 8.19 -18.85 -0.32
C GLU A 20 7.36 -20.15 -0.29
N ALA A 21 7.63 -21.10 -1.18
CA ALA A 21 6.96 -22.40 -1.24
C ALA A 21 7.18 -23.25 0.03
N ASP A 22 8.37 -23.19 0.59
CA ASP A 22 8.72 -23.90 1.84
C ASP A 22 8.13 -23.17 3.08
N GLY A 23 7.44 -22.04 2.92
CA GLY A 23 6.81 -21.29 4.01
C GLY A 23 7.78 -20.56 4.95
N LEU A 24 9.03 -20.33 4.51
CA LEU A 24 10.07 -19.72 5.36
C LEU A 24 9.80 -18.26 5.76
N PHE A 25 8.85 -17.61 5.10
CA PHE A 25 8.47 -16.23 5.40
C PHE A 25 7.23 -16.12 6.31
N ALA A 26 6.51 -17.22 6.50
CA ALA A 26 5.31 -17.26 7.31
C ALA A 26 5.64 -17.22 8.82
N CYS A 27 4.82 -16.49 9.59
CA CYS A 27 4.83 -16.59 11.05
C CYS A 27 3.93 -17.73 11.51
N ASN A 28 4.18 -18.24 12.73
CA ASN A 28 3.36 -19.24 13.37
C ASN A 28 2.72 -18.69 14.66
N PRO A 29 1.49 -18.17 14.62
CA PRO A 29 0.83 -17.59 15.81
C PRO A 29 0.63 -18.55 16.98
N SER A 30 0.81 -19.85 16.73
CA SER A 30 0.72 -20.89 17.77
C SER A 30 2.10 -21.30 18.32
N SER A 31 3.17 -20.60 17.92
CA SER A 31 4.52 -20.83 18.43
C SER A 31 4.67 -20.30 19.86
N ASP A 32 5.44 -21.01 20.68
CA ASP A 32 5.88 -20.54 22.01
C ASP A 32 7.10 -19.59 21.91
N SER A 33 7.65 -19.39 20.71
CA SER A 33 8.77 -18.49 20.48
C SER A 33 8.39 -17.02 20.71
N THR A 34 9.34 -16.24 21.19
CA THR A 34 9.14 -14.80 21.41
C THR A 34 8.73 -14.11 20.11
N PRO A 35 7.58 -13.43 20.05
CA PRO A 35 7.13 -12.78 18.83
C PRO A 35 7.96 -11.53 18.50
N TYR A 36 8.15 -11.28 17.19
CA TYR A 36 8.72 -10.04 16.66
C TYR A 36 7.94 -9.60 15.43
N THR A 37 7.39 -8.40 15.43
CA THR A 37 6.51 -7.96 14.34
C THR A 37 6.94 -6.60 13.80
N ILE A 38 7.03 -6.51 12.48
CA ILE A 38 7.13 -5.24 11.75
C ILE A 38 5.90 -5.11 10.85
N MET A 39 5.23 -3.96 10.93
CA MET A 39 4.22 -3.55 9.94
C MET A 39 4.93 -2.90 8.77
N MET A 40 4.84 -3.49 7.58
CA MET A 40 5.35 -2.85 6.37
C MET A 40 4.52 -1.59 6.07
N PRO A 41 5.13 -0.41 5.90
CA PRO A 41 4.40 0.74 5.40
C PRO A 41 3.77 0.40 4.04
N PRO A 42 2.43 0.39 3.93
CA PRO A 42 1.79 -0.10 2.72
C PRO A 42 2.01 0.89 1.58
N PRO A 43 2.64 0.49 0.46
CA PRO A 43 2.81 1.37 -0.68
C PRO A 43 1.47 1.70 -1.34
N ASN A 44 1.37 2.92 -1.85
CA ASN A 44 0.22 3.40 -2.59
C ASN A 44 0.11 2.70 -3.95
N VAL A 45 -1.10 2.29 -4.36
CA VAL A 45 -1.35 1.70 -5.69
C VAL A 45 -1.41 2.77 -6.79
N THR A 46 -0.45 3.70 -6.79
CA THR A 46 -0.37 4.82 -7.73
C THR A 46 0.68 4.67 -8.83
N GLY A 47 1.43 3.58 -8.81
CA GLY A 47 2.48 3.29 -9.78
C GLY A 47 3.51 2.29 -9.30
N SER A 48 4.76 2.48 -9.73
CA SER A 48 5.89 1.64 -9.36
C SER A 48 6.54 2.09 -8.05
N LEU A 49 7.28 1.18 -7.41
CA LEU A 49 8.14 1.52 -6.29
C LEU A 49 9.33 2.38 -6.75
N HIS A 50 9.89 3.16 -5.83
CA HIS A 50 11.11 3.94 -6.03
C HIS A 50 12.16 3.59 -4.98
N MET A 51 13.38 4.14 -5.11
CA MET A 51 14.51 3.82 -4.23
C MET A 51 14.23 4.02 -2.74
N GLY A 52 13.38 4.99 -2.37
CA GLY A 52 12.96 5.18 -0.98
C GLY A 52 12.19 3.99 -0.41
N HIS A 53 11.32 3.37 -1.21
CA HIS A 53 10.65 2.12 -0.83
C HIS A 53 11.67 0.97 -0.68
N ALA A 54 12.58 0.83 -1.66
CA ALA A 54 13.60 -0.22 -1.61
C ALA A 54 14.46 -0.11 -0.35
N LEU A 55 14.92 1.09 0.02
CA LEU A 55 15.68 1.33 1.24
C LEU A 55 14.87 0.93 2.49
N THR A 56 13.62 1.40 2.60
CA THR A 56 12.76 1.11 3.76
C THR A 56 12.52 -0.39 3.90
N PHE A 57 12.20 -1.08 2.81
CA PHE A 57 11.95 -2.53 2.84
C PHE A 57 13.22 -3.31 3.14
N THR A 58 14.36 -2.91 2.59
CA THR A 58 15.63 -3.58 2.88
C THR A 58 16.00 -3.48 4.36
N LEU A 59 15.85 -2.30 4.98
CA LEU A 59 16.13 -2.13 6.41
C LEU A 59 15.20 -2.99 7.28
N GLN A 60 13.92 -3.06 6.93
CA GLN A 60 12.95 -3.91 7.64
C GLN A 60 13.25 -5.39 7.43
N ASP A 61 13.60 -5.81 6.22
CA ASP A 61 13.93 -7.21 5.91
C ASP A 61 15.16 -7.69 6.67
N VAL A 62 16.19 -6.84 6.80
CA VAL A 62 17.36 -7.14 7.63
C VAL A 62 16.96 -7.44 9.08
N LEU A 63 16.11 -6.61 9.67
CA LEU A 63 15.64 -6.81 11.04
C LEU A 63 14.79 -8.07 11.18
N ILE A 64 13.91 -8.35 10.22
CA ILE A 64 13.08 -9.57 10.21
C ILE A 64 13.95 -10.82 10.10
N ARG A 65 14.90 -10.84 9.15
CA ARG A 65 15.81 -11.98 8.98
C ARG A 65 16.69 -12.20 10.21
N TYR A 66 17.22 -11.12 10.79
CA TYR A 66 17.98 -11.20 12.03
C TYR A 66 17.16 -11.86 13.16
N ASN A 67 15.92 -11.43 13.35
CA ASN A 67 15.07 -12.00 14.40
C ASN A 67 14.67 -13.45 14.11
N ARG A 68 14.47 -13.84 12.84
CA ARG A 68 14.29 -15.26 12.49
C ARG A 68 15.53 -16.11 12.84
N MET A 69 16.73 -15.58 12.58
CA MET A 69 17.98 -16.26 12.97
C MET A 69 18.16 -16.36 14.49
N GLN A 70 17.46 -15.54 15.27
CA GLN A 70 17.39 -15.64 16.74
C GLN A 70 16.23 -16.54 17.21
N GLU A 71 15.67 -17.36 16.31
CA GLU A 71 14.57 -18.30 16.59
C GLU A 71 13.29 -17.63 17.12
N ARG A 72 13.11 -16.34 16.84
CA ARG A 72 11.87 -15.63 17.14
C ARG A 72 10.79 -15.92 16.09
N ASP A 73 9.53 -15.94 16.52
CA ASP A 73 8.41 -15.94 15.57
C ASP A 73 8.25 -14.54 14.95
N ALA A 74 8.85 -14.35 13.78
CA ALA A 74 8.97 -13.04 13.16
C ALA A 74 7.92 -12.85 12.05
N LEU A 75 6.99 -11.92 12.28
CA LEU A 75 6.01 -11.48 11.29
C LEU A 75 6.45 -10.16 10.64
N TRP A 76 6.65 -10.17 9.33
CA TRP A 76 6.65 -8.97 8.53
C TRP A 76 5.31 -8.87 7.78
N GLN A 77 4.42 -8.02 8.29
CA GLN A 77 3.06 -7.87 7.78
C GLN A 77 3.04 -6.97 6.54
N PRO A 78 2.78 -7.52 5.33
CA PRO A 78 2.68 -6.73 4.13
C PRO A 78 1.28 -6.17 3.91
N GLY A 79 1.19 -5.17 3.03
CA GLY A 79 -0.07 -4.59 2.59
C GLY A 79 0.11 -3.58 1.48
N MET A 80 -1.00 -3.03 0.98
CA MET A 80 -1.04 -1.96 -0.02
C MET A 80 -2.11 -0.94 0.37
N ASP A 81 -1.83 0.33 0.10
CA ASP A 81 -2.76 1.43 0.34
C ASP A 81 -3.52 1.78 -0.95
N HIS A 82 -4.83 2.00 -0.80
CA HIS A 82 -5.68 2.45 -1.90
C HIS A 82 -5.43 3.91 -2.30
N ALA A 83 -4.76 4.70 -1.48
CA ALA A 83 -4.34 6.09 -1.74
C ALA A 83 -5.46 7.06 -2.17
N GLY A 84 -6.71 6.66 -2.11
CA GLY A 84 -7.90 7.49 -2.32
C GLY A 84 -7.84 8.38 -3.58
N ILE A 85 -7.77 9.69 -3.37
CA ILE A 85 -7.77 10.72 -4.43
C ILE A 85 -6.64 10.51 -5.44
N ALA A 86 -5.44 10.16 -4.98
CA ALA A 86 -4.28 10.00 -5.86
C ALA A 86 -4.50 8.86 -6.88
N THR A 87 -5.07 7.74 -6.46
CA THR A 87 -5.43 6.62 -7.37
C THR A 87 -6.51 7.03 -8.37
N GLN A 88 -7.53 7.78 -7.91
CA GLN A 88 -8.54 8.31 -8.83
C GLN A 88 -7.93 9.22 -9.88
N MET A 89 -7.02 10.14 -9.48
CA MET A 89 -6.32 11.03 -10.41
C MET A 89 -5.50 10.28 -11.46
N VAL A 90 -4.86 9.16 -11.10
CA VAL A 90 -4.13 8.32 -12.06
C VAL A 90 -5.07 7.76 -13.10
N VAL A 91 -6.19 7.17 -12.67
CA VAL A 91 -7.20 6.60 -13.58
C VAL A 91 -7.86 7.68 -14.45
N GLU A 92 -8.17 8.85 -13.87
CA GLU A 92 -8.71 9.98 -14.63
C GLU A 92 -7.75 10.47 -15.74
N ARG A 93 -6.45 10.49 -15.47
CA ARG A 93 -5.44 10.84 -16.50
C ARG A 93 -5.40 9.82 -17.63
N GLN A 94 -5.50 8.52 -17.30
CA GLN A 94 -5.55 7.46 -18.31
C GLN A 94 -6.80 7.57 -19.19
N LEU A 95 -7.96 7.86 -18.59
CA LEU A 95 -9.22 8.07 -19.31
C LEU A 95 -9.17 9.34 -20.17
N ALA A 96 -8.60 10.43 -19.64
CA ALA A 96 -8.44 11.69 -20.38
C ALA A 96 -7.57 11.52 -21.65
N ALA A 97 -6.55 10.66 -21.61
CA ALA A 97 -5.77 10.31 -22.80
C ALA A 97 -6.60 9.61 -23.89
N GLN A 98 -7.76 9.04 -23.52
CA GLN A 98 -8.74 8.43 -24.42
C GLN A 98 -9.93 9.37 -24.71
N ASN A 99 -9.85 10.65 -24.30
CA ASN A 99 -10.93 11.64 -24.38
C ASN A 99 -12.22 11.22 -23.65
N VAL A 100 -12.09 10.46 -22.57
CA VAL A 100 -13.21 10.00 -21.73
C VAL A 100 -13.10 10.66 -20.36
N SER A 101 -14.18 11.23 -19.83
CA SER A 101 -14.23 11.73 -18.47
C SER A 101 -14.87 10.72 -17.52
N ARG A 102 -14.57 10.81 -16.22
CA ARG A 102 -15.24 9.98 -15.20
C ARG A 102 -16.75 10.23 -15.15
N ARG A 103 -17.20 11.44 -15.57
CA ARG A 103 -18.63 11.80 -15.58
C ARG A 103 -19.35 11.12 -16.72
N ASP A 104 -18.69 10.94 -17.89
CA ASP A 104 -19.25 10.25 -19.04
C ASP A 104 -19.42 8.76 -18.76
N LEU A 105 -18.48 8.17 -18.02
CA LEU A 105 -18.57 6.76 -17.61
C LEU A 105 -19.65 6.50 -16.55
N GLY A 106 -19.90 7.48 -15.66
CA GLY A 106 -20.69 7.27 -14.47
C GLY A 106 -19.92 6.53 -13.34
N ARG A 107 -20.50 6.54 -12.14
CA ARG A 107 -19.84 6.09 -10.92
C ARG A 107 -19.39 4.62 -10.96
N GLU A 108 -20.29 3.74 -11.38
CA GLU A 108 -20.03 2.29 -11.31
C GLU A 108 -18.91 1.87 -12.26
N ALA A 109 -18.97 2.33 -13.51
CA ALA A 109 -17.94 2.04 -14.50
C ALA A 109 -16.59 2.67 -14.13
N PHE A 110 -16.59 3.85 -13.53
CA PHE A 110 -15.35 4.47 -13.04
C PHE A 110 -14.73 3.69 -11.87
N ILE A 111 -15.52 3.22 -10.92
CA ILE A 111 -15.05 2.36 -9.82
C ILE A 111 -14.47 1.07 -10.38
N GLN A 112 -15.09 0.46 -11.39
CA GLN A 112 -14.54 -0.73 -12.05
C GLN A 112 -13.15 -0.46 -12.64
N LYS A 113 -12.96 0.69 -13.31
CA LYS A 113 -11.64 1.10 -13.83
C LYS A 113 -10.59 1.26 -12.73
N ILE A 114 -10.98 1.78 -11.57
CA ILE A 114 -10.08 1.88 -10.41
C ILE A 114 -9.67 0.50 -9.89
N TRP A 115 -10.58 -0.46 -9.85
CA TRP A 115 -10.25 -1.85 -9.45
C TRP A 115 -9.35 -2.56 -10.47
N GLU A 116 -9.55 -2.32 -11.77
CA GLU A 116 -8.66 -2.81 -12.82
C GLU A 116 -7.24 -2.25 -12.63
N TRP A 117 -7.11 -0.94 -12.46
CA TRP A 117 -5.83 -0.29 -12.15
C TRP A 117 -5.19 -0.83 -10.87
N LYS A 118 -5.96 -1.02 -9.81
CA LYS A 118 -5.47 -1.61 -8.55
C LYS A 118 -4.88 -3.00 -8.78
N ALA A 119 -5.51 -3.83 -9.61
CA ALA A 119 -5.00 -5.16 -9.90
C ALA A 119 -3.67 -5.10 -10.65
N GLU A 120 -3.55 -4.23 -11.65
CA GLU A 120 -2.33 -4.01 -12.43
C GLU A 120 -1.19 -3.44 -11.59
N SER A 121 -1.42 -2.28 -10.96
CA SER A 121 -0.42 -1.59 -10.16
C SER A 121 0.00 -2.40 -8.94
N GLY A 122 -0.96 -3.02 -8.23
CA GLY A 122 -0.68 -3.89 -7.10
C GLY A 122 0.13 -5.12 -7.47
N GLY A 123 -0.14 -5.72 -8.63
CA GLY A 123 0.66 -6.82 -9.17
C GLY A 123 2.11 -6.39 -9.44
N THR A 124 2.31 -5.23 -10.05
CA THR A 124 3.64 -4.65 -10.30
C THR A 124 4.39 -4.40 -9.00
N ILE A 125 3.77 -3.77 -8.01
CA ILE A 125 4.35 -3.48 -6.70
C ILE A 125 4.78 -4.78 -6.00
N LEU A 126 3.91 -5.78 -5.96
CA LEU A 126 4.22 -7.08 -5.35
C LEU A 126 5.40 -7.75 -6.04
N HIS A 127 5.42 -7.72 -7.38
CA HIS A 127 6.55 -8.27 -8.15
C HIS A 127 7.86 -7.55 -7.80
N GLN A 128 7.85 -6.23 -7.73
CA GLN A 128 9.03 -5.44 -7.35
C GLN A 128 9.51 -5.74 -5.93
N GLN A 129 8.58 -5.88 -4.96
CA GLN A 129 8.92 -6.26 -3.58
C GLN A 129 9.58 -7.65 -3.53
N LYS A 130 9.05 -8.61 -4.26
CA LYS A 130 9.65 -9.95 -4.35
C LYS A 130 11.01 -9.92 -5.05
N HIS A 131 11.15 -9.08 -6.07
CA HIS A 131 12.39 -8.96 -6.84
C HIS A 131 13.56 -8.37 -6.02
N ILE A 132 13.30 -7.45 -5.10
CA ILE A 132 14.31 -6.97 -4.14
C ILE A 132 14.57 -7.95 -2.99
N GLY A 133 13.96 -9.12 -2.99
CA GLY A 133 14.16 -10.18 -2.01
C GLY A 133 13.39 -10.02 -0.70
N ALA A 134 12.39 -9.16 -0.62
CA ALA A 134 11.61 -8.93 0.59
C ALA A 134 10.95 -10.21 1.11
N SER A 135 11.24 -10.61 2.35
CA SER A 135 10.79 -11.86 2.96
C SER A 135 9.53 -11.68 3.85
N ALA A 136 8.54 -10.97 3.32
CA ALA A 136 7.28 -10.74 4.02
C ALA A 136 6.34 -11.95 3.97
N ASP A 137 5.43 -12.05 4.94
CA ASP A 137 4.38 -13.07 4.95
C ASP A 137 3.26 -12.70 3.96
N TRP A 138 3.47 -13.04 2.70
CA TRP A 138 2.58 -12.66 1.59
C TRP A 138 1.16 -13.21 1.72
N HIS A 139 0.97 -14.33 2.41
CA HIS A 139 -0.35 -14.90 2.66
C HIS A 139 -1.22 -14.00 3.56
N ARG A 140 -0.58 -13.16 4.35
CA ARG A 140 -1.23 -12.17 5.22
C ARG A 140 -1.40 -10.81 4.56
N SER A 141 -1.03 -10.65 3.29
CA SER A 141 -1.13 -9.35 2.60
C SER A 141 -2.54 -8.77 2.69
N ARG A 142 -2.62 -7.48 3.00
CA ARG A 142 -3.88 -6.74 3.14
C ARG A 142 -3.94 -5.57 2.19
N PHE A 143 -5.13 -5.23 1.78
CA PHE A 143 -5.42 -4.00 1.05
C PHE A 143 -6.32 -3.11 1.89
N THR A 144 -5.99 -1.83 2.01
CA THR A 144 -6.68 -0.93 2.95
C THR A 144 -8.19 -0.75 2.68
N MET A 145 -8.69 -1.14 1.49
CA MET A 145 -10.10 -1.20 1.17
C MET A 145 -10.66 -2.61 1.02
N ASP A 146 -9.96 -3.65 1.49
CA ASP A 146 -10.53 -4.99 1.51
C ASP A 146 -11.77 -5.06 2.43
N GLU A 147 -12.56 -6.10 2.24
CA GLU A 147 -13.81 -6.27 2.98
C GLU A 147 -13.62 -6.30 4.50
N GLY A 148 -12.57 -6.97 4.97
CA GLY A 148 -12.26 -7.09 6.40
C GLY A 148 -11.88 -5.74 7.01
N LEU A 149 -10.97 -5.01 6.37
CA LEU A 149 -10.58 -3.67 6.83
C LEU A 149 -11.72 -2.66 6.71
N SER A 150 -12.53 -2.73 5.65
CA SER A 150 -13.73 -1.89 5.50
C SER A 150 -14.75 -2.12 6.62
N LYS A 151 -14.92 -3.38 7.06
CA LYS A 151 -15.75 -3.71 8.23
C LYS A 151 -15.14 -3.18 9.52
N ALA A 152 -13.82 -3.32 9.69
CA ALA A 152 -13.09 -2.83 10.86
C ALA A 152 -13.19 -1.31 11.01
N VAL A 153 -12.98 -0.56 9.92
CA VAL A 153 -13.10 0.90 9.90
C VAL A 153 -14.49 1.34 10.33
N ARG A 154 -15.54 0.76 9.77
CA ARG A 154 -16.92 1.07 10.16
C ARG A 154 -17.21 0.76 11.63
N LYS A 155 -16.72 -0.37 12.13
CA LYS A 155 -16.89 -0.78 13.53
C LYS A 155 -16.20 0.21 14.48
N VAL A 156 -14.97 0.60 14.15
CA VAL A 156 -14.19 1.57 14.95
C VAL A 156 -14.88 2.94 14.95
N PHE A 157 -15.29 3.42 13.78
CA PHE A 157 -16.00 4.69 13.65
C PHE A 157 -17.26 4.74 14.55
N VAL A 158 -18.10 3.71 14.49
CA VAL A 158 -19.29 3.60 15.33
C VAL A 158 -18.95 3.54 16.81
N LYS A 159 -17.87 2.82 17.18
CA LYS A 159 -17.41 2.72 18.56
C LYS A 159 -16.94 4.08 19.09
N LEU A 160 -16.16 4.81 18.31
CA LEU A 160 -15.67 6.14 18.68
C LEU A 160 -16.82 7.14 18.83
N HIS A 161 -17.80 7.12 17.92
CA HIS A 161 -18.99 7.96 18.04
C HIS A 161 -19.81 7.64 19.31
N LYS A 162 -20.05 6.35 19.59
CA LYS A 162 -20.77 5.92 20.81
C LYS A 162 -20.00 6.29 22.09
N GLY A 163 -18.68 6.34 22.03
CA GLY A 163 -17.82 6.78 23.14
C GLY A 163 -17.68 8.29 23.27
N GLY A 164 -18.38 9.09 22.45
CA GLY A 164 -18.30 10.57 22.48
C GLY A 164 -16.96 11.16 22.03
N LEU A 165 -16.09 10.33 21.42
CA LEU A 165 -14.76 10.77 20.99
C LEU A 165 -14.77 11.45 19.61
N ILE A 166 -15.82 11.26 18.84
CA ILE A 166 -16.06 11.94 17.56
C ILE A 166 -17.48 12.48 17.53
N TYR A 167 -17.65 13.60 16.86
CA TYR A 167 -18.94 14.27 16.69
C TYR A 167 -19.03 14.88 15.28
N ARG A 168 -20.23 15.26 14.88
CA ARG A 168 -20.48 15.95 13.60
C ARG A 168 -20.68 17.43 13.85
N ASP A 169 -19.87 18.25 13.19
CA ASP A 169 -19.97 19.70 13.22
C ASP A 169 -19.52 20.33 11.90
N LYS A 170 -19.69 21.65 11.76
CA LYS A 170 -19.21 22.42 10.61
C LYS A 170 -17.82 22.98 10.91
N ARG A 171 -16.90 22.86 9.94
CA ARG A 171 -15.57 23.40 10.03
C ARG A 171 -15.21 24.07 8.70
N LEU A 172 -14.42 25.15 8.75
CA LEU A 172 -13.77 25.69 7.57
C LEU A 172 -12.73 24.68 7.06
N VAL A 173 -12.73 24.43 5.76
CA VAL A 173 -11.83 23.52 5.10
C VAL A 173 -11.27 24.18 3.84
N ASN A 174 -10.06 23.78 3.44
CA ASN A 174 -9.55 24.09 2.12
C ASN A 174 -10.30 23.22 1.11
N TRP A 175 -10.89 23.83 0.11
CA TRP A 175 -11.74 23.15 -0.88
C TRP A 175 -11.19 23.33 -2.29
N ASP A 176 -10.96 22.23 -3.00
CA ASP A 176 -10.59 22.24 -4.42
C ASP A 176 -11.86 22.18 -5.29
N PRO A 177 -12.18 23.25 -6.03
CA PRO A 177 -13.40 23.30 -6.84
C PRO A 177 -13.33 22.43 -8.11
N LYS A 178 -12.15 21.99 -8.53
CA LYS A 178 -11.95 21.09 -9.68
C LYS A 178 -12.13 19.64 -9.26
N LEU A 179 -11.52 19.25 -8.17
CA LEU A 179 -11.63 17.89 -7.60
C LEU A 179 -12.95 17.70 -6.84
N LEU A 180 -13.62 18.79 -6.43
CA LEU A 180 -14.83 18.80 -5.63
C LEU A 180 -14.66 18.06 -4.30
N THR A 181 -13.55 18.34 -3.61
CA THR A 181 -13.20 17.72 -2.34
C THR A 181 -12.45 18.69 -1.43
N ALA A 182 -12.46 18.40 -0.11
CA ALA A 182 -11.56 19.03 0.83
C ALA A 182 -10.16 18.48 0.63
N ILE A 183 -9.16 19.35 0.77
CA ILE A 183 -7.74 19.02 0.67
C ILE A 183 -7.02 19.34 1.98
N SER A 184 -5.88 18.68 2.20
CA SER A 184 -5.03 18.91 3.38
C SER A 184 -4.40 20.29 3.36
N ASP A 185 -4.17 20.87 4.53
CA ASP A 185 -3.43 22.13 4.66
C ASP A 185 -2.01 22.05 4.06
N LEU A 186 -1.41 20.86 4.02
CA LEU A 186 -0.11 20.62 3.39
C LEU A 186 -0.12 20.74 1.86
N GLU A 187 -1.29 20.66 1.25
CA GLU A 187 -1.49 20.75 -0.21
C GLU A 187 -1.83 22.19 -0.65
N VAL A 188 -1.91 23.13 0.29
CA VAL A 188 -2.30 24.53 0.03
C VAL A 188 -1.08 25.44 0.09
N GLU A 189 -0.82 26.13 -1.02
CA GLU A 189 0.17 27.18 -1.08
C GLU A 189 -0.47 28.54 -0.79
N GLN A 190 0.06 29.27 0.19
CA GLN A 190 -0.37 30.64 0.49
C GLN A 190 0.30 31.59 -0.51
N ARG A 191 -0.51 32.27 -1.32
CA ARG A 191 -0.02 33.27 -2.28
C ARG A 191 -0.74 34.59 -2.09
N LEU A 192 0.01 35.70 -2.23
CA LEU A 192 -0.59 37.02 -2.29
C LEU A 192 -1.44 37.15 -3.56
N SER A 193 -2.72 37.47 -3.39
CA SER A 193 -3.61 37.77 -4.51
C SER A 193 -3.70 39.27 -4.69
N LEU A 194 -3.29 39.77 -5.85
CA LEU A 194 -3.44 41.19 -6.23
C LEU A 194 -4.86 41.52 -6.77
N ILE A 195 -5.70 40.51 -6.96
CA ILE A 195 -7.04 40.66 -7.54
C ILE A 195 -8.06 41.19 -6.53
N HIS A 196 -7.79 41.03 -5.27
CA HIS A 196 -8.69 41.39 -4.17
C HIS A 196 -8.21 42.56 -3.33
N ILE A 197 -7.29 43.36 -3.86
CA ILE A 197 -6.81 44.59 -3.25
C ILE A 197 -7.59 45.78 -3.84
#